data_50a28cc5b5ed3062f99e438445374578
#
_entry.id   50a28cc5b5ed3062f99e438445374578
#
_cell.length_a   1.000
_cell.length_b   1.000
_cell.length_c   1.000
_cell.angle_alpha   90.00
_cell.angle_beta   90.00
_cell.angle_gamma   90.00
#
_symmetry.space_group_name_H-M   'P 1'
#
loop_
_entity.id
_entity.type
_entity.pdbx_description
1 polymer ?
#
loop_
_entity_poly.entity_id
_entity_poly.type
_entity_poly.pdbx_seq_one_letter_code
_entity_poly.pdbx_strand_id
1 'polypeptide(L)'
;MRRTGLRFLLPYMRPYRRDLLVGSLYAMIGAGASAYSPTLLGRAIDALLAGITPQHLLAYAAGIVGLAVTVAIFRYLLRMLTGAIAAGVSYRMSQDLFETMLGFDQATLRQYGVGDLLSRASSDFIYIWRFYSAGFQMSLHAILLLVIGCALMALTSPPLALIVFLLLALSVALQFGLGPGVERSFDRVQQEMGRIAAFTQEHLSAARMVAAYGQERAAVAAFGAVNDVYARRGLGFAMRSAVVSSLPGLVVKLAAALVLGLGGAYVISGQITPGEYVQFIVYLSVLNGAAQNLAGAFERLQQGGAAAGRIGEVLRRRPAVADAPNAVSLTSVRGALRFENVGVRNEGRWALHEISLNIPAGSTLGIVGATGAGKSTLLGLVARVRDPDEGRVSLDGHDLRALRLESLRRSLAYVPQETLLFSMSLRDNITFGVPGLPDERVHAAVDAARLSNDLPQLPQGLATVVGERGATLSGGQRQRTAIARALARDPQLLLLDDALSSVDASTAAEIIASLATDTAPRTRLVVSQRLASVRDADQIIVLDA
;
A
#
# COMPACT_ATOMS: atom_id res chain seq x y z
N MET A 1 -16.32 10.52 -5.91
CA MET A 1 -15.13 9.89 -5.30
C MET A 1 -14.02 10.89 -4.88
N ARG A 2 -13.72 11.97 -5.64
CA ARG A 2 -12.57 12.88 -5.37
C ARG A 2 -12.61 13.63 -4.02
N ARG A 3 -13.77 14.04 -3.50
CA ARG A 3 -13.88 14.78 -2.21
C ARG A 3 -13.74 13.90 -0.96
N THR A 4 -13.89 12.59 -1.06
CA THR A 4 -13.85 11.66 0.08
C THR A 4 -12.42 11.32 0.51
N GLY A 5 -11.47 11.22 -0.42
CA GLY A 5 -10.09 10.88 -0.11
C GLY A 5 -9.36 11.98 0.70
N LEU A 6 -9.50 13.24 0.31
CA LEU A 6 -8.89 14.37 1.05
C LEU A 6 -9.45 14.52 2.45
N ARG A 7 -10.76 14.30 2.64
CA ARG A 7 -11.38 14.33 3.98
C ARG A 7 -10.85 13.22 4.89
N PHE A 8 -10.46 12.09 4.30
CA PHE A 8 -9.88 10.96 5.03
C PHE A 8 -8.50 11.28 5.62
N LEU A 9 -7.73 12.18 5.01
CA LEU A 9 -6.41 12.61 5.50
C LEU A 9 -6.49 13.56 6.71
N LEU A 10 -7.61 14.27 6.91
CA LEU A 10 -7.76 15.27 7.95
C LEU A 10 -7.52 14.76 9.38
N PRO A 11 -8.03 13.59 9.81
CA PRO A 11 -7.74 13.05 11.14
C PRO A 11 -6.25 12.82 11.38
N TYR A 12 -5.52 12.35 10.38
CA TYR A 12 -4.07 12.10 10.47
C TYR A 12 -3.25 13.40 10.51
N MET A 13 -3.81 14.53 10.03
CA MET A 13 -3.19 15.87 10.12
C MET A 13 -3.39 16.54 11.48
N ARG A 14 -4.42 16.16 12.24
CA ARG A 14 -4.76 16.82 13.52
C ARG A 14 -3.59 16.93 14.51
N PRO A 15 -2.73 15.92 14.71
CA PRO A 15 -1.59 16.01 15.61
C PRO A 15 -0.56 17.06 15.19
N TYR A 16 -0.47 17.38 13.89
CA TYR A 16 0.52 18.27 13.29
C TYR A 16 0.02 19.71 13.09
N ARG A 17 -1.06 20.15 13.77
CA ARG A 17 -1.65 21.49 13.59
C ARG A 17 -0.66 22.61 13.88
N ARG A 18 0.18 22.47 14.90
CA ARG A 18 1.21 23.46 15.26
C ARG A 18 2.29 23.51 14.18
N ASP A 19 2.72 22.38 13.70
CA ASP A 19 3.72 22.28 12.63
C ASP A 19 3.21 22.88 11.32
N LEU A 20 1.92 22.69 10.99
CA LEU A 20 1.30 23.31 9.82
C LEU A 20 1.25 24.84 9.94
N LEU A 21 0.97 25.40 11.13
CA LEU A 21 1.02 26.85 11.37
C LEU A 21 2.44 27.39 11.24
N VAL A 22 3.42 26.74 11.86
CA VAL A 22 4.85 27.11 11.73
C VAL A 22 5.32 27.02 10.28
N GLY A 23 4.94 25.95 9.58
CA GLY A 23 5.24 25.79 8.15
C GLY A 23 4.60 26.87 7.29
N SER A 24 3.38 27.32 7.61
CA SER A 24 2.73 28.43 6.92
C SER A 24 3.47 29.75 7.14
N LEU A 25 3.99 29.99 8.34
CA LEU A 25 4.83 31.14 8.62
C LEU A 25 6.16 31.09 7.83
N TYR A 26 6.83 29.94 7.79
CA TYR A 26 8.04 29.76 6.98
C TYR A 26 7.79 29.99 5.48
N ALA A 27 6.66 29.48 4.97
CA ALA A 27 6.26 29.72 3.59
C ALA A 27 6.00 31.20 3.32
N MET A 28 5.37 31.93 4.26
CA MET A 28 5.07 33.35 4.13
C MET A 28 6.34 34.19 4.10
N ILE A 29 7.31 33.95 4.99
CA ILE A 29 8.60 34.66 5.01
C ILE A 29 9.39 34.37 3.72
N GLY A 30 9.49 33.10 3.32
CA GLY A 30 10.19 32.71 2.09
C GLY A 30 9.55 33.27 0.82
N ALA A 31 8.21 33.28 0.73
CA ALA A 31 7.50 33.87 -0.41
C ALA A 31 7.60 35.39 -0.41
N GLY A 32 7.51 36.04 0.75
CA GLY A 32 7.69 37.49 0.88
C GLY A 32 9.09 37.95 0.46
N ALA A 33 10.12 37.27 0.93
CA ALA A 33 11.52 37.53 0.52
C ALA A 33 11.72 37.31 -0.98
N SER A 34 11.16 36.24 -1.55
CA SER A 34 11.19 35.96 -2.99
C SER A 34 10.46 37.03 -3.81
N ALA A 35 9.29 37.47 -3.34
CA ALA A 35 8.49 38.50 -4.02
C ALA A 35 9.12 39.88 -3.94
N TYR A 36 9.83 40.22 -2.84
CA TYR A 36 10.47 41.52 -2.66
C TYR A 36 11.78 41.66 -3.45
N SER A 37 12.44 40.58 -3.79
CA SER A 37 13.74 40.58 -4.50
C SER A 37 13.71 41.35 -5.82
N PRO A 38 12.70 41.23 -6.73
CA PRO A 38 12.63 42.04 -7.95
C PRO A 38 12.50 43.55 -7.67
N THR A 39 11.75 43.93 -6.61
CA THR A 39 11.59 45.33 -6.22
C THR A 39 12.93 45.93 -5.76
N LEU A 40 13.71 45.17 -4.98
CA LEU A 40 15.03 45.62 -4.54
C LEU A 40 15.99 45.77 -5.71
N LEU A 41 15.93 44.87 -6.69
CA LEU A 41 16.71 44.94 -7.92
C LEU A 41 16.36 46.20 -8.74
N GLY A 42 15.04 46.48 -8.92
CA GLY A 42 14.57 47.69 -9.61
C GLY A 42 15.13 48.95 -8.96
N ARG A 43 14.98 49.08 -7.64
CA ARG A 43 15.56 50.23 -6.90
C ARG A 43 17.05 50.35 -7.03
N ALA A 44 17.79 49.23 -7.08
CA ALA A 44 19.23 49.24 -7.27
C ALA A 44 19.62 49.80 -8.66
N ILE A 45 18.83 49.47 -9.70
CA ILE A 45 19.03 49.95 -11.06
C ILE A 45 18.77 51.47 -11.14
N ASP A 46 17.66 51.95 -10.57
CA ASP A 46 17.31 53.36 -10.54
C ASP A 46 18.39 54.16 -9.81
N ALA A 47 18.85 53.67 -8.67
CA ALA A 47 19.93 54.28 -7.91
C ALA A 47 21.26 54.32 -8.72
N LEU A 48 21.57 53.23 -9.46
CA LEU A 48 22.75 53.17 -10.31
C LEU A 48 22.73 54.24 -11.42
N LEU A 49 21.55 54.43 -12.04
CA LEU A 49 21.36 55.47 -13.08
C LEU A 49 21.42 56.88 -12.51
N ALA A 50 21.09 57.05 -11.23
CA ALA A 50 21.22 58.32 -10.49
C ALA A 50 22.68 58.60 -10.04
N GLY A 51 23.63 57.69 -10.27
CA GLY A 51 25.05 57.93 -9.97
C GLY A 51 25.45 57.68 -8.52
N ILE A 52 24.96 56.59 -7.92
CA ILE A 52 25.30 56.20 -6.52
C ILE A 52 26.79 55.86 -6.34
N THR A 53 27.23 55.93 -5.07
CA THR A 53 28.55 55.48 -4.69
C THR A 53 28.68 53.95 -4.69
N PRO A 54 29.90 53.40 -4.94
CA PRO A 54 30.13 51.94 -4.88
C PRO A 54 29.68 51.29 -3.56
N GLN A 55 29.73 52.01 -2.46
CA GLN A 55 29.31 51.55 -1.13
C GLN A 55 27.78 51.29 -1.07
N HIS A 56 26.98 52.18 -1.64
CA HIS A 56 25.53 52.00 -1.71
C HIS A 56 25.13 50.87 -2.68
N LEU A 57 25.88 50.72 -3.79
CA LEU A 57 25.65 49.57 -4.69
C LEU A 57 25.94 48.25 -4.00
N LEU A 58 27.00 48.19 -3.20
CA LEU A 58 27.34 47.01 -2.40
C LEU A 58 26.23 46.69 -1.38
N ALA A 59 25.61 47.71 -0.76
CA ALA A 59 24.47 47.51 0.14
C ALA A 59 23.25 46.89 -0.55
N TYR A 60 22.91 47.30 -1.77
CA TYR A 60 21.84 46.64 -2.58
C TYR A 60 22.22 45.20 -2.93
N ALA A 61 23.44 44.94 -3.36
CA ALA A 61 23.93 43.59 -3.65
C ALA A 61 23.84 42.68 -2.40
N ALA A 62 24.32 43.19 -1.25
CA ALA A 62 24.23 42.47 0.02
C ALA A 62 22.76 42.20 0.43
N GLY A 63 21.84 43.16 0.19
CA GLY A 63 20.40 42.98 0.41
C GLY A 63 19.79 41.87 -0.44
N ILE A 64 20.14 41.84 -1.75
CA ILE A 64 19.68 40.77 -2.66
C ILE A 64 20.18 39.38 -2.20
N VAL A 65 21.48 39.30 -1.83
CA VAL A 65 22.07 38.06 -1.28
C VAL A 65 21.41 37.71 0.04
N GLY A 66 21.13 38.64 0.93
CA GLY A 66 20.44 38.44 2.18
C GLY A 66 19.02 37.86 1.98
N LEU A 67 18.26 38.40 0.99
CA LEU A 67 16.97 37.86 0.61
C LEU A 67 17.09 36.42 0.05
N ALA A 68 18.07 36.16 -0.80
CA ALA A 68 18.30 34.82 -1.34
C ALA A 68 18.64 33.80 -0.26
N VAL A 69 19.50 34.17 0.70
CA VAL A 69 19.79 33.34 1.87
C VAL A 69 18.56 33.11 2.73
N THR A 70 17.75 34.14 2.97
CA THR A 70 16.47 34.02 3.69
C THR A 70 15.54 33.02 3.01
N VAL A 71 15.35 33.14 1.70
CA VAL A 71 14.56 32.19 0.90
C VAL A 71 15.10 30.76 1.05
N ALA A 72 16.41 30.57 0.98
CA ALA A 72 17.04 29.25 1.08
C ALA A 72 16.81 28.63 2.47
N ILE A 73 17.02 29.40 3.54
CA ILE A 73 16.82 28.94 4.93
C ILE A 73 15.36 28.55 5.17
N PHE A 74 14.40 29.43 4.87
CA PHE A 74 13.00 29.15 5.15
C PHE A 74 12.42 28.06 4.25
N ARG A 75 12.90 27.91 3.02
CA ARG A 75 12.58 26.78 2.15
C ARG A 75 13.10 25.47 2.72
N TYR A 76 14.33 25.46 3.25
CA TYR A 76 14.90 24.29 3.90
C TYR A 76 14.11 23.89 5.15
N LEU A 77 13.84 24.83 6.05
CA LEU A 77 13.05 24.60 7.27
C LEU A 77 11.64 24.07 6.94
N LEU A 78 10.98 24.67 5.97
CA LEU A 78 9.68 24.23 5.50
C LEU A 78 9.73 22.80 4.94
N ARG A 79 10.77 22.48 4.16
CA ARG A 79 10.95 21.14 3.59
C ARG A 79 11.21 20.08 4.66
N MET A 80 12.01 20.38 5.67
CA MET A 80 12.21 19.48 6.81
C MET A 80 10.91 19.23 7.56
N LEU A 81 10.15 20.28 7.86
CA LEU A 81 8.91 20.19 8.59
C LEU A 81 7.84 19.38 7.83
N THR A 82 7.63 19.68 6.55
CA THR A 82 6.68 18.95 5.69
C THR A 82 7.10 17.51 5.46
N GLY A 83 8.42 17.24 5.40
CA GLY A 83 8.98 15.89 5.35
C GLY A 83 8.68 15.09 6.62
N ALA A 84 8.86 15.69 7.80
CA ALA A 84 8.55 15.06 9.08
C ALA A 84 7.04 14.75 9.21
N ILE A 85 6.17 15.68 8.80
CA ILE A 85 4.72 15.45 8.75
C ILE A 85 4.38 14.28 7.82
N ALA A 86 4.97 14.26 6.61
CA ALA A 86 4.76 13.20 5.63
C ALA A 86 5.16 11.82 6.19
N ALA A 87 6.33 11.73 6.83
CA ALA A 87 6.82 10.51 7.45
C ALA A 87 5.89 10.03 8.58
N GLY A 88 5.51 10.93 9.49
CA GLY A 88 4.66 10.59 10.63
C GLY A 88 3.24 10.18 10.23
N VAL A 89 2.65 10.84 9.22
CA VAL A 89 1.33 10.43 8.69
C VAL A 89 1.43 9.09 7.98
N SER A 90 2.43 8.89 7.12
CA SER A 90 2.63 7.61 6.41
C SER A 90 2.85 6.46 7.38
N TYR A 91 3.65 6.65 8.43
CA TYR A 91 3.90 5.65 9.46
C TYR A 91 2.59 5.20 10.15
N ARG A 92 1.78 6.13 10.64
CA ARG A 92 0.51 5.80 11.32
C ARG A 92 -0.46 5.11 10.38
N MET A 93 -0.63 5.66 9.18
CA MET A 93 -1.54 5.06 8.19
C MET A 93 -1.11 3.67 7.75
N SER A 94 0.20 3.41 7.61
CA SER A 94 0.71 2.08 7.24
C SER A 94 0.48 1.07 8.36
N GLN A 95 0.63 1.50 9.61
CA GLN A 95 0.36 0.66 10.77
C GLN A 95 -1.12 0.30 10.88
N ASP A 96 -2.02 1.31 10.78
CA ASP A 96 -3.47 1.10 10.78
C ASP A 96 -3.92 0.19 9.62
N LEU A 97 -3.31 0.38 8.43
CA LEU A 97 -3.61 -0.43 7.25
C LEU A 97 -3.19 -1.88 7.45
N PHE A 98 -1.98 -2.11 7.96
CA PHE A 98 -1.46 -3.46 8.20
C PHE A 98 -2.30 -4.19 9.26
N GLU A 99 -2.64 -3.53 10.36
CA GLU A 99 -3.51 -4.06 11.40
C GLU A 99 -4.89 -4.43 10.83
N THR A 100 -5.47 -3.55 10.02
CA THR A 100 -6.77 -3.80 9.37
C THR A 100 -6.69 -5.00 8.42
N MET A 101 -5.64 -5.10 7.60
CA MET A 101 -5.45 -6.21 6.66
C MET A 101 -5.26 -7.56 7.35
N LEU A 102 -4.57 -7.59 8.50
CA LEU A 102 -4.42 -8.81 9.30
C LEU A 102 -5.74 -9.29 9.89
N GLY A 103 -6.70 -8.40 10.09
CA GLY A 103 -8.06 -8.72 10.54
C GLY A 103 -8.99 -9.23 9.44
N PHE A 104 -8.58 -9.21 8.17
CA PHE A 104 -9.45 -9.63 7.07
C PHE A 104 -9.66 -11.13 7.05
N ASP A 105 -10.89 -11.52 6.78
CA ASP A 105 -11.26 -12.88 6.46
C ASP A 105 -10.82 -13.27 5.03
N GLN A 106 -10.86 -14.57 4.75
CA GLN A 106 -10.42 -15.10 3.45
C GLN A 106 -11.28 -14.59 2.29
N ALA A 107 -12.58 -14.34 2.51
CA ALA A 107 -13.48 -13.83 1.47
C ALA A 107 -13.09 -12.38 1.10
N THR A 108 -12.83 -11.54 2.09
CA THR A 108 -12.34 -10.16 1.90
C THR A 108 -11.00 -10.13 1.20
N LEU A 109 -10.04 -11.00 1.61
CA LEU A 109 -8.73 -11.10 0.94
C LEU A 109 -8.84 -11.53 -0.52
N ARG A 110 -9.77 -12.46 -0.85
CA ARG A 110 -10.04 -12.85 -2.25
C ARG A 110 -10.65 -11.71 -3.07
N GLN A 111 -11.53 -10.91 -2.46
CA GLN A 111 -12.19 -9.79 -3.14
C GLN A 111 -11.19 -8.71 -3.59
N TYR A 112 -10.22 -8.35 -2.75
CA TYR A 112 -9.20 -7.35 -3.09
C TYR A 112 -8.05 -7.93 -3.93
N GLY A 113 -7.69 -9.19 -3.70
CA GLY A 113 -6.46 -9.78 -4.24
C GLY A 113 -5.20 -9.27 -3.54
N VAL A 114 -4.23 -10.16 -3.36
CA VAL A 114 -2.97 -9.84 -2.64
C VAL A 114 -2.18 -8.73 -3.34
N GLY A 115 -2.19 -8.70 -4.68
CA GLY A 115 -1.47 -7.69 -5.47
C GLY A 115 -2.03 -6.27 -5.29
N ASP A 116 -3.37 -6.11 -5.20
CA ASP A 116 -3.99 -4.80 -4.94
C ASP A 116 -3.70 -4.32 -3.52
N LEU A 117 -3.80 -5.19 -2.52
CA LEU A 117 -3.46 -4.87 -1.13
C LEU A 117 -1.98 -4.49 -0.98
N LEU A 118 -1.07 -5.20 -1.66
CA LEU A 118 0.35 -4.88 -1.68
C LEU A 118 0.62 -3.53 -2.34
N SER A 119 -0.06 -3.23 -3.45
CA SER A 119 0.03 -1.92 -4.11
C SER A 119 -0.46 -0.79 -3.19
N ARG A 120 -1.55 -1.00 -2.44
CA ARG A 120 -2.05 -0.03 -1.45
C ARG A 120 -1.10 0.13 -0.26
N ALA A 121 -0.41 -0.94 0.13
CA ALA A 121 0.57 -0.93 1.23
C ALA A 121 1.96 -0.38 0.81
N SER A 122 2.23 -0.16 -0.47
CA SER A 122 3.53 0.31 -0.98
C SER A 122 3.41 1.56 -1.84
N SER A 123 2.94 1.44 -3.08
CA SER A 123 2.93 2.53 -4.06
C SER A 123 2.00 3.69 -3.68
N ASP A 124 0.84 3.41 -3.04
CA ASP A 124 -0.09 4.46 -2.63
C ASP A 124 0.51 5.35 -1.53
N PHE A 125 1.37 4.81 -0.65
CA PHE A 125 2.08 5.61 0.35
C PHE A 125 3.08 6.59 -0.27
N ILE A 126 3.67 6.28 -1.43
CA ILE A 126 4.53 7.23 -2.15
C ILE A 126 3.74 8.47 -2.57
N TYR A 127 2.50 8.30 -3.04
CA TYR A 127 1.63 9.42 -3.41
C TYR A 127 1.17 10.23 -2.20
N ILE A 128 0.87 9.58 -1.07
CA ILE A 128 0.56 10.26 0.20
C ILE A 128 1.76 11.04 0.69
N TRP A 129 2.95 10.45 0.65
CA TRP A 129 4.19 11.12 1.04
C TRP A 129 4.46 12.35 0.16
N ARG A 130 4.30 12.23 -1.15
CA ARG A 130 4.43 13.35 -2.10
C ARG A 130 3.39 14.44 -1.88
N PHE A 131 2.17 14.07 -1.48
CA PHE A 131 1.11 15.01 -1.14
C PHE A 131 1.55 15.95 -0.01
N TYR A 132 2.05 15.40 1.10
CA TYR A 132 2.44 16.20 2.27
C TYR A 132 3.79 16.91 2.07
N SER A 133 4.81 16.21 1.59
CA SER A 133 6.18 16.73 1.51
C SER A 133 6.35 17.78 0.41
N ALA A 134 5.68 17.61 -0.74
CA ALA A 134 5.85 18.50 -1.89
C ALA A 134 4.57 19.20 -2.29
N GLY A 135 3.42 18.51 -2.33
CA GLY A 135 2.15 19.07 -2.79
C GLY A 135 1.71 20.25 -1.93
N PHE A 136 1.68 20.09 -0.61
CA PHE A 136 1.31 21.15 0.33
C PHE A 136 2.31 22.32 0.30
N GLN A 137 3.62 22.01 0.36
CA GLN A 137 4.67 23.02 0.33
C GLN A 137 4.62 23.88 -0.95
N MET A 138 4.53 23.21 -2.12
CA MET A 138 4.50 23.90 -3.42
C MET A 138 3.24 24.75 -3.59
N SER A 139 2.08 24.23 -3.17
CA SER A 139 0.81 24.97 -3.25
C SER A 139 0.86 26.24 -2.42
N LEU A 140 1.26 26.12 -1.15
CA LEU A 140 1.28 27.24 -0.22
C LEU A 140 2.26 28.32 -0.67
N HIS A 141 3.49 27.93 -1.03
CA HIS A 141 4.50 28.87 -1.51
C HIS A 141 4.09 29.57 -2.81
N ALA A 142 3.56 28.81 -3.78
CA ALA A 142 3.13 29.37 -5.05
C ALA A 142 1.94 30.35 -4.91
N ILE A 143 0.95 30.01 -4.10
CA ILE A 143 -0.20 30.89 -3.83
C ILE A 143 0.27 32.19 -3.17
N LEU A 144 1.09 32.11 -2.12
CA LEU A 144 1.63 33.29 -1.43
C LEU A 144 2.47 34.14 -2.36
N LEU A 145 3.34 33.53 -3.17
CA LEU A 145 4.19 34.24 -4.11
C LEU A 145 3.38 34.93 -5.21
N LEU A 146 2.33 34.28 -5.74
CA LEU A 146 1.43 34.89 -6.71
C LEU A 146 0.67 36.09 -6.10
N VAL A 147 0.10 35.92 -4.90
CA VAL A 147 -0.66 36.98 -4.24
C VAL A 147 0.24 38.18 -3.92
N ILE A 148 1.37 37.96 -3.26
CA ILE A 148 2.30 39.03 -2.87
C ILE A 148 2.92 39.70 -4.10
N GLY A 149 3.38 38.90 -5.07
CA GLY A 149 3.98 39.40 -6.29
C GLY A 149 3.01 40.24 -7.16
N CYS A 150 1.78 39.77 -7.37
CA CYS A 150 0.76 40.56 -8.07
C CYS A 150 0.39 41.85 -7.32
N ALA A 151 0.33 41.82 -5.98
CA ALA A 151 0.10 43.01 -5.17
C ALA A 151 1.23 44.04 -5.33
N LEU A 152 2.49 43.61 -5.25
CA LEU A 152 3.65 44.51 -5.44
C LEU A 152 3.71 45.10 -6.85
N MET A 153 3.38 44.31 -7.89
CA MET A 153 3.26 44.82 -9.26
C MET A 153 2.15 45.86 -9.42
N ALA A 154 0.98 45.61 -8.80
CA ALA A 154 -0.15 46.51 -8.83
C ALA A 154 0.14 47.84 -8.12
N LEU A 155 0.95 47.84 -7.08
CA LEU A 155 1.40 49.05 -6.39
C LEU A 155 2.39 49.87 -7.22
N THR A 156 3.15 49.23 -8.11
CA THR A 156 4.11 49.93 -9.00
C THR A 156 3.42 50.50 -10.23
N SER A 157 2.67 49.69 -11.00
CA SER A 157 1.92 50.14 -12.16
C SER A 157 0.65 49.27 -12.37
N PRO A 158 -0.54 49.72 -11.96
CA PRO A 158 -1.77 48.96 -12.10
C PRO A 158 -2.08 48.50 -13.54
N PRO A 159 -1.89 49.32 -14.61
CA PRO A 159 -2.17 48.88 -15.96
C PRO A 159 -1.29 47.74 -16.44
N LEU A 160 0.04 47.79 -16.16
CA LEU A 160 0.96 46.71 -16.52
C LEU A 160 0.70 45.46 -15.70
N ALA A 161 0.41 45.59 -14.40
CA ALA A 161 0.06 44.48 -13.53
C ALA A 161 -1.20 43.75 -14.06
N LEU A 162 -2.23 44.48 -14.51
CA LEU A 162 -3.43 43.87 -15.06
C LEU A 162 -3.13 43.04 -16.33
N ILE A 163 -2.30 43.55 -17.24
CA ILE A 163 -1.88 42.82 -18.45
C ILE A 163 -1.17 41.50 -18.06
N VAL A 164 -0.21 41.57 -17.15
CA VAL A 164 0.52 40.38 -16.67
C VAL A 164 -0.43 39.39 -16.01
N PHE A 165 -1.33 39.86 -15.16
CA PHE A 165 -2.32 39.02 -14.49
C PHE A 165 -3.24 38.32 -15.52
N LEU A 166 -3.77 39.02 -16.52
CA LEU A 166 -4.62 38.44 -17.57
C LEU A 166 -3.85 37.37 -18.39
N LEU A 167 -2.60 37.61 -18.70
CA LEU A 167 -1.76 36.64 -19.43
C LEU A 167 -1.42 35.42 -18.59
N LEU A 168 -1.13 35.59 -17.29
CA LEU A 168 -0.93 34.47 -16.37
C LEU A 168 -2.23 33.66 -16.21
N ALA A 169 -3.37 34.33 -16.04
CA ALA A 169 -4.67 33.68 -15.99
C ALA A 169 -4.99 32.90 -17.29
N LEU A 170 -4.67 33.47 -18.44
CA LEU A 170 -4.79 32.78 -19.75
C LEU A 170 -3.88 31.55 -19.81
N SER A 171 -2.61 31.65 -19.35
CA SER A 171 -1.69 30.52 -19.30
C SER A 171 -2.24 29.37 -18.45
N VAL A 172 -2.76 29.69 -17.27
CA VAL A 172 -3.39 28.72 -16.36
C VAL A 172 -4.65 28.13 -16.99
N ALA A 173 -5.52 28.94 -17.59
CA ALA A 173 -6.74 28.48 -18.26
C ALA A 173 -6.44 27.52 -19.41
N LEU A 174 -5.43 27.80 -20.22
CA LEU A 174 -4.98 26.92 -21.31
C LEU A 174 -4.49 25.57 -20.77
N GLN A 175 -3.72 25.56 -19.67
CA GLN A 175 -3.26 24.32 -19.05
C GLN A 175 -4.44 23.49 -18.52
N PHE A 176 -5.39 24.10 -17.82
CA PHE A 176 -6.59 23.40 -17.33
C PHE A 176 -7.52 22.92 -18.46
N GLY A 177 -7.62 23.67 -19.55
CA GLY A 177 -8.45 23.30 -20.71
C GLY A 177 -7.87 22.15 -21.53
N LEU A 178 -6.56 22.15 -21.75
CA LEU A 178 -5.87 21.19 -22.61
C LEU A 178 -5.31 20.00 -21.83
N GLY A 179 -5.02 20.17 -20.54
CA GLY A 179 -4.46 19.15 -19.65
C GLY A 179 -5.21 17.83 -19.66
N PRO A 180 -6.56 17.79 -19.58
CA PRO A 180 -7.32 16.54 -19.63
C PRO A 180 -7.13 15.72 -20.92
N GLY A 181 -6.77 16.36 -22.02
CA GLY A 181 -6.42 15.69 -23.28
C GLY A 181 -5.09 14.96 -23.21
N VAL A 182 -4.11 15.57 -22.55
CA VAL A 182 -2.79 14.97 -22.30
C VAL A 182 -2.91 13.82 -21.29
N GLU A 183 -3.65 14.02 -20.19
CA GLU A 183 -3.92 13.02 -19.16
C GLU A 183 -4.55 11.74 -19.78
N ARG A 184 -5.61 11.89 -20.58
CA ARG A 184 -6.23 10.74 -21.28
C ARG A 184 -5.27 10.03 -22.25
N SER A 185 -4.35 10.77 -22.87
CA SER A 185 -3.34 10.17 -23.74
C SER A 185 -2.31 9.42 -22.93
N PHE A 186 -1.91 9.93 -21.77
CA PHE A 186 -1.03 9.26 -20.83
C PHE A 186 -1.65 7.99 -20.28
N ASP A 187 -2.93 8.00 -19.87
CA ASP A 187 -3.64 6.83 -19.39
C ASP A 187 -3.65 5.69 -20.42
N ARG A 188 -3.79 6.03 -21.71
CA ARG A 188 -3.70 5.04 -22.79
C ARG A 188 -2.31 4.44 -22.92
N VAL A 189 -1.25 5.22 -22.73
CA VAL A 189 0.15 4.72 -22.71
C VAL A 189 0.35 3.81 -21.51
N GLN A 190 -0.15 4.17 -20.35
CA GLN A 190 -0.08 3.34 -19.13
C GLN A 190 -0.83 2.01 -19.29
N GLN A 191 -1.98 2.00 -19.95
CA GLN A 191 -2.72 0.77 -20.26
C GLN A 191 -1.90 -0.17 -21.14
N GLU A 192 -1.22 0.35 -22.19
CA GLU A 192 -0.34 -0.49 -23.02
C GLU A 192 0.91 -0.95 -22.27
N MET A 193 1.47 -0.12 -21.40
CA MET A 193 2.57 -0.54 -20.52
C MET A 193 2.14 -1.70 -19.60
N GLY A 194 0.91 -1.64 -19.07
CA GLY A 194 0.31 -2.74 -18.31
C GLY A 194 0.19 -4.03 -19.15
N ARG A 195 -0.17 -3.93 -20.44
CA ARG A 195 -0.20 -5.09 -21.37
C ARG A 195 1.18 -5.67 -21.62
N ILE A 196 2.19 -4.81 -21.81
CA ILE A 196 3.59 -5.24 -21.96
C ILE A 196 4.04 -6.00 -20.70
N ALA A 197 3.76 -5.45 -19.51
CA ALA A 197 4.14 -6.08 -18.25
C ALA A 197 3.46 -7.44 -18.06
N ALA A 198 2.15 -7.55 -18.35
CA ALA A 198 1.41 -8.81 -18.28
C ALA A 198 1.96 -9.86 -19.27
N PHE A 199 2.20 -9.46 -20.53
CA PHE A 199 2.79 -10.33 -21.55
C PHE A 199 4.17 -10.83 -21.13
N THR A 200 5.02 -9.93 -20.64
CA THR A 200 6.37 -10.26 -20.16
C THR A 200 6.32 -11.23 -18.98
N GLN A 201 5.47 -10.97 -18.00
CA GLN A 201 5.30 -11.84 -16.83
C GLN A 201 4.83 -13.24 -17.23
N GLU A 202 3.85 -13.35 -18.14
CA GLU A 202 3.34 -14.63 -18.65
C GLU A 202 4.44 -15.44 -19.30
N HIS A 203 5.18 -14.85 -20.26
CA HIS A 203 6.22 -15.53 -21.01
C HIS A 203 7.46 -15.86 -20.15
N LEU A 204 7.84 -15.00 -19.20
CA LEU A 204 8.93 -15.32 -18.27
C LEU A 204 8.54 -16.44 -17.30
N SER A 205 7.29 -16.46 -16.83
CA SER A 205 6.79 -17.55 -15.98
C SER A 205 6.74 -18.88 -16.73
N ALA A 206 6.48 -18.83 -18.04
CA ALA A 206 6.43 -19.98 -18.94
C ALA A 206 7.74 -20.21 -19.72
N ALA A 207 8.88 -19.59 -19.34
CA ALA A 207 10.10 -19.60 -20.13
C ALA A 207 10.60 -21.02 -20.49
N ARG A 208 10.52 -21.97 -19.54
CA ARG A 208 10.88 -23.38 -19.80
C ARG A 208 9.98 -24.03 -20.87
N MET A 209 8.70 -23.70 -20.84
CA MET A 209 7.74 -24.23 -21.83
C MET A 209 8.00 -23.60 -23.18
N VAL A 210 8.22 -22.29 -23.27
CA VAL A 210 8.57 -21.59 -24.53
C VAL A 210 9.81 -22.21 -25.15
N ALA A 211 10.87 -22.44 -24.35
CA ALA A 211 12.10 -23.09 -24.83
C ALA A 211 11.89 -24.57 -25.23
N ALA A 212 11.13 -25.33 -24.42
CA ALA A 212 10.86 -26.73 -24.69
C ALA A 212 10.10 -26.95 -26.02
N TYR A 213 9.27 -25.96 -26.41
CA TYR A 213 8.52 -26.00 -27.67
C TYR A 213 9.19 -25.21 -28.81
N GLY A 214 10.38 -24.62 -28.61
CA GLY A 214 11.13 -23.87 -29.65
C GLY A 214 10.37 -22.63 -30.14
N GLN A 215 9.57 -21.99 -29.26
CA GLN A 215 8.68 -20.87 -29.61
C GLN A 215 9.28 -19.49 -29.33
N GLU A 216 10.59 -19.37 -29.08
CA GLU A 216 11.25 -18.12 -28.73
C GLU A 216 11.04 -17.03 -29.78
N ARG A 217 11.19 -17.40 -31.06
CA ARG A 217 11.01 -16.46 -32.20
C ARG A 217 9.56 -15.95 -32.29
N ALA A 218 8.60 -16.86 -32.12
CA ALA A 218 7.19 -16.50 -32.13
C ALA A 218 6.81 -15.58 -30.97
N ALA A 219 7.33 -15.86 -29.76
CA ALA A 219 7.15 -15.02 -28.60
C ALA A 219 7.74 -13.61 -28.77
N VAL A 220 8.95 -13.51 -29.37
CA VAL A 220 9.58 -12.21 -29.69
C VAL A 220 8.77 -11.44 -30.73
N ALA A 221 8.27 -12.10 -31.77
CA ALA A 221 7.42 -11.44 -32.76
C ALA A 221 6.10 -10.94 -32.19
N ALA A 222 5.46 -11.75 -31.32
CA ALA A 222 4.23 -11.35 -30.62
C ALA A 222 4.48 -10.16 -29.66
N PHE A 223 5.60 -10.17 -28.91
CA PHE A 223 6.02 -9.03 -28.09
C PHE A 223 6.22 -7.76 -28.93
N GLY A 224 6.85 -7.89 -30.11
CA GLY A 224 7.05 -6.78 -31.05
C GLY A 224 5.72 -6.10 -31.42
N ALA A 225 4.68 -6.88 -31.72
CA ALA A 225 3.37 -6.34 -32.06
C ALA A 225 2.73 -5.54 -30.90
N VAL A 226 2.86 -6.00 -29.65
CA VAL A 226 2.40 -5.28 -28.47
C VAL A 226 3.21 -4.00 -28.25
N ASN A 227 4.53 -4.08 -28.41
CA ASN A 227 5.44 -2.95 -28.24
C ASN A 227 5.24 -1.86 -29.30
N ASP A 228 4.90 -2.21 -30.55
CA ASP A 228 4.57 -1.25 -31.60
C ASP A 228 3.33 -0.41 -31.29
N VAL A 229 2.33 -1.01 -30.64
CA VAL A 229 1.13 -0.25 -30.19
C VAL A 229 1.52 0.74 -29.09
N TYR A 230 2.33 0.30 -28.12
CA TYR A 230 2.85 1.17 -27.07
C TYR A 230 3.66 2.35 -27.66
N ALA A 231 4.58 2.07 -28.58
CA ALA A 231 5.41 3.09 -29.22
C ALA A 231 4.58 4.15 -29.97
N ARG A 232 3.58 3.72 -30.77
CA ARG A 232 2.68 4.65 -31.48
C ARG A 232 1.85 5.52 -30.52
N ARG A 233 1.32 4.94 -29.43
CA ARG A 233 0.57 5.69 -28.41
C ARG A 233 1.48 6.61 -27.63
N GLY A 234 2.72 6.16 -27.31
CA GLY A 234 3.75 6.96 -26.68
C GLY A 234 4.13 8.19 -27.48
N LEU A 235 4.34 8.03 -28.80
CA LEU A 235 4.60 9.14 -29.70
C LEU A 235 3.43 10.14 -29.75
N GLY A 236 2.19 9.64 -29.85
CA GLY A 236 1.01 10.49 -29.81
C GLY A 236 0.83 11.28 -28.52
N PHE A 237 1.18 10.67 -27.37
CA PHE A 237 1.26 11.36 -26.08
C PHE A 237 2.37 12.41 -26.07
N ALA A 238 3.58 12.06 -26.51
CA ALA A 238 4.72 12.97 -26.51
C ALA A 238 4.46 14.22 -27.33
N MET A 239 3.87 14.10 -28.53
CA MET A 239 3.51 15.23 -29.39
C MET A 239 2.49 16.16 -28.72
N ARG A 240 1.40 15.60 -28.12
CA ARG A 240 0.40 16.40 -27.42
C ARG A 240 0.97 17.08 -26.17
N SER A 241 1.75 16.35 -25.41
CA SER A 241 2.42 16.87 -24.22
C SER A 241 3.40 17.99 -24.57
N ALA A 242 4.17 17.85 -25.65
CA ALA A 242 5.10 18.88 -26.11
C ALA A 242 4.38 20.17 -26.48
N VAL A 243 3.24 20.11 -27.20
CA VAL A 243 2.44 21.29 -27.52
C VAL A 243 1.93 21.98 -26.26
N VAL A 244 1.28 21.22 -25.35
CA VAL A 244 0.67 21.78 -24.14
C VAL A 244 1.72 22.33 -23.18
N SER A 245 2.88 21.68 -23.03
CA SER A 245 3.97 22.13 -22.14
C SER A 245 4.71 23.35 -22.67
N SER A 246 4.68 23.63 -23.98
CA SER A 246 5.31 24.83 -24.56
C SER A 246 4.44 26.10 -24.46
N LEU A 247 3.11 25.95 -24.29
CA LEU A 247 2.19 27.09 -24.24
C LEU A 247 2.50 28.10 -23.13
N PRO A 248 2.79 27.71 -21.88
CA PRO A 248 3.15 28.66 -20.84
C PRO A 248 4.38 29.49 -21.19
N GLY A 249 5.40 28.87 -21.80
CA GLY A 249 6.59 29.57 -22.27
C GLY A 249 6.29 30.59 -23.38
N LEU A 250 5.38 30.25 -24.31
CA LEU A 250 4.93 31.18 -25.36
C LEU A 250 4.19 32.37 -24.74
N VAL A 251 3.26 32.11 -23.81
CA VAL A 251 2.49 33.19 -23.14
C VAL A 251 3.43 34.15 -22.40
N VAL A 252 4.46 33.62 -21.72
CA VAL A 252 5.47 34.44 -21.03
C VAL A 252 6.26 35.31 -22.02
N LYS A 253 6.67 34.74 -23.16
CA LYS A 253 7.35 35.52 -24.21
C LYS A 253 6.45 36.63 -24.80
N LEU A 254 5.18 36.34 -25.00
CA LEU A 254 4.19 37.35 -25.42
C LEU A 254 4.02 38.43 -24.35
N ALA A 255 3.93 38.02 -23.08
CA ALA A 255 3.86 38.97 -21.97
C ALA A 255 5.13 39.84 -21.89
N ALA A 256 6.30 39.27 -22.07
CA ALA A 256 7.56 40.03 -22.11
C ALA A 256 7.60 41.01 -23.26
N ALA A 257 7.12 40.64 -24.45
CA ALA A 257 7.03 41.55 -25.61
C ALA A 257 6.03 42.70 -25.37
N LEU A 258 4.88 42.42 -24.74
CA LEU A 258 3.90 43.47 -24.38
C LEU A 258 4.46 44.41 -23.30
N VAL A 259 5.12 43.86 -22.26
CA VAL A 259 5.76 44.66 -21.22
C VAL A 259 6.92 45.45 -21.82
N LEU A 260 7.67 44.92 -22.81
CA LEU A 260 8.70 45.65 -23.52
C LEU A 260 8.12 46.87 -24.29
N GLY A 261 7.04 46.65 -25.05
CA GLY A 261 6.44 47.73 -25.84
C GLY A 261 5.73 48.78 -24.98
N LEU A 262 4.78 48.37 -24.14
CA LEU A 262 3.96 49.28 -23.33
C LEU A 262 4.77 49.82 -22.12
N GLY A 263 5.55 48.98 -21.45
CA GLY A 263 6.38 49.38 -20.33
C GLY A 263 7.51 50.32 -20.78
N GLY A 264 8.09 50.05 -21.98
CA GLY A 264 9.06 50.94 -22.59
C GLY A 264 8.47 52.31 -22.92
N ALA A 265 7.24 52.36 -23.47
CA ALA A 265 6.55 53.62 -23.69
C ALA A 265 6.26 54.40 -22.38
N TYR A 266 5.94 53.67 -21.28
CA TYR A 266 5.75 54.28 -19.96
C TYR A 266 7.05 54.81 -19.37
N VAL A 267 8.17 54.16 -19.63
CA VAL A 267 9.51 54.69 -19.24
C VAL A 267 9.81 55.98 -20.02
N ILE A 268 9.61 55.99 -21.36
CA ILE A 268 9.87 57.16 -22.19
C ILE A 268 8.95 58.35 -21.79
N SER A 269 7.71 58.07 -21.38
CA SER A 269 6.79 59.12 -20.91
C SER A 269 7.00 59.48 -19.43
N GLY A 270 7.93 58.89 -18.73
CA GLY A 270 8.21 59.17 -17.32
C GLY A 270 7.17 58.67 -16.32
N GLN A 271 6.30 57.76 -16.74
CA GLN A 271 5.27 57.20 -15.84
C GLN A 271 5.80 56.09 -14.93
N ILE A 272 6.84 55.37 -15.34
CA ILE A 272 7.59 54.41 -14.55
C ILE A 272 9.10 54.61 -14.73
N THR A 273 9.89 54.20 -13.77
CA THR A 273 11.35 54.27 -13.86
C THR A 273 11.92 53.10 -14.67
N PRO A 274 13.18 53.20 -15.20
CA PRO A 274 13.88 52.06 -15.79
C PRO A 274 14.04 50.86 -14.84
N GLY A 275 14.24 51.12 -13.56
CA GLY A 275 14.33 50.06 -12.54
C GLY A 275 12.98 49.34 -12.32
N GLU A 276 11.87 50.09 -12.29
CA GLU A 276 10.52 49.52 -12.21
C GLU A 276 10.19 48.68 -13.47
N TYR A 277 10.64 49.07 -14.63
CA TYR A 277 10.54 48.29 -15.85
C TYR A 277 11.26 46.95 -15.78
N VAL A 278 12.51 46.91 -15.29
CA VAL A 278 13.26 45.67 -15.09
C VAL A 278 12.61 44.81 -14.00
N GLN A 279 12.09 45.42 -12.95
CA GLN A 279 11.31 44.74 -11.91
C GLN A 279 10.13 43.95 -12.53
N PHE A 280 9.39 44.54 -13.47
CA PHE A 280 8.29 43.84 -14.15
C PHE A 280 8.76 42.63 -14.95
N ILE A 281 9.89 42.72 -15.67
CA ILE A 281 10.46 41.58 -16.43
C ILE A 281 10.84 40.44 -15.50
N VAL A 282 11.47 40.75 -14.35
CA VAL A 282 11.82 39.72 -13.36
C VAL A 282 10.59 39.10 -12.74
N TYR A 283 9.55 39.89 -12.41
CA TYR A 283 8.29 39.34 -11.92
C TYR A 283 7.62 38.37 -12.90
N LEU A 284 7.63 38.65 -14.20
CA LEU A 284 7.10 37.72 -15.21
C LEU A 284 7.73 36.33 -15.08
N SER A 285 9.05 36.26 -14.90
CA SER A 285 9.75 34.99 -14.73
C SER A 285 9.39 34.30 -13.41
N VAL A 286 9.41 35.05 -12.30
CA VAL A 286 9.13 34.53 -10.95
C VAL A 286 7.68 34.03 -10.83
N LEU A 287 6.70 34.81 -11.31
CA LEU A 287 5.28 34.46 -11.24
C LEU A 287 4.91 33.31 -12.19
N ASN A 288 5.55 33.23 -13.36
CA ASN A 288 5.39 32.07 -14.23
C ASN A 288 5.89 30.78 -13.56
N GLY A 289 7.05 30.83 -12.90
CA GLY A 289 7.56 29.70 -12.11
C GLY A 289 6.60 29.30 -10.98
N ALA A 290 5.99 30.28 -10.29
CA ALA A 290 4.98 30.03 -9.27
C ALA A 290 3.72 29.37 -9.85
N ALA A 291 3.25 29.82 -11.02
CA ALA A 291 2.08 29.23 -11.69
C ALA A 291 2.33 27.78 -12.13
N GLN A 292 3.51 27.48 -12.66
CA GLN A 292 3.91 26.09 -12.99
C GLN A 292 4.01 25.20 -11.74
N ASN A 293 4.58 25.72 -10.65
CA ASN A 293 4.63 25.01 -9.38
C ASN A 293 3.22 24.72 -8.82
N LEU A 294 2.27 25.63 -9.00
CA LEU A 294 0.89 25.42 -8.57
C LEU A 294 0.21 24.30 -9.39
N ALA A 295 0.45 24.24 -10.70
CA ALA A 295 -0.04 23.16 -11.55
C ALA A 295 0.52 21.79 -11.12
N GLY A 296 1.84 21.69 -10.89
CA GLY A 296 2.49 20.47 -10.39
C GLY A 296 2.04 20.10 -8.97
N ALA A 297 1.74 21.07 -8.12
CA ALA A 297 1.18 20.83 -6.80
C ALA A 297 -0.24 20.25 -6.88
N PHE A 298 -1.09 20.77 -7.78
CA PHE A 298 -2.44 20.26 -7.98
C PHE A 298 -2.45 18.80 -8.43
N GLU A 299 -1.55 18.39 -9.30
CA GLU A 299 -1.36 17.00 -9.69
C GLU A 299 -1.04 16.10 -8.47
N ARG A 300 -0.09 16.52 -7.62
CA ARG A 300 0.27 15.78 -6.40
C ARG A 300 -0.90 15.69 -5.40
N LEU A 301 -1.68 16.76 -5.27
CA LEU A 301 -2.88 16.78 -4.44
C LEU A 301 -3.94 15.79 -4.97
N GLN A 302 -4.12 15.70 -6.28
CA GLN A 302 -5.04 14.73 -6.90
C GLN A 302 -4.57 13.29 -6.68
N GLN A 303 -3.28 12.99 -6.98
CA GLN A 303 -2.70 11.66 -6.81
C GLN A 303 -2.79 11.20 -5.35
N GLY A 304 -2.38 12.06 -4.41
CA GLY A 304 -2.46 11.77 -2.98
C GLY A 304 -3.89 11.58 -2.47
N GLY A 305 -4.84 12.40 -2.97
CA GLY A 305 -6.25 12.25 -2.64
C GLY A 305 -6.86 10.95 -3.17
N ALA A 306 -6.48 10.50 -4.37
CA ALA A 306 -6.90 9.23 -4.93
C ALA A 306 -6.33 8.03 -4.13
N ALA A 307 -5.02 8.06 -3.82
CA ALA A 307 -4.36 7.06 -3.00
C ALA A 307 -4.99 6.94 -1.60
N ALA A 308 -5.22 8.09 -0.94
CA ALA A 308 -5.90 8.14 0.36
C ALA A 308 -7.33 7.58 0.29
N GLY A 309 -8.03 7.77 -0.83
CA GLY A 309 -9.35 7.18 -1.07
C GLY A 309 -9.31 5.65 -1.08
N ARG A 310 -8.34 5.06 -1.81
CA ARG A 310 -8.14 3.60 -1.89
C ARG A 310 -7.73 2.98 -0.55
N ILE A 311 -6.79 3.60 0.16
CA ILE A 311 -6.41 3.16 1.51
C ILE A 311 -7.59 3.30 2.47
N GLY A 312 -8.30 4.43 2.42
CA GLY A 312 -9.47 4.67 3.26
C GLY A 312 -10.64 3.72 3.00
N GLU A 313 -10.75 3.14 1.80
CA GLU A 313 -11.70 2.07 1.50
C GLU A 313 -11.39 0.82 2.33
N VAL A 314 -10.12 0.41 2.35
CA VAL A 314 -9.64 -0.75 3.12
C VAL A 314 -9.82 -0.51 4.61
N LEU A 315 -9.38 0.64 5.13
CA LEU A 315 -9.46 0.98 6.56
C LEU A 315 -10.90 1.10 7.10
N ARG A 316 -11.87 1.38 6.25
CA ARG A 316 -13.30 1.39 6.64
C ARG A 316 -13.96 0.02 6.60
N ARG A 317 -13.30 -0.97 6.02
CA ARG A 317 -13.85 -2.33 5.94
C ARG A 317 -13.78 -2.97 7.33
N ARG A 318 -14.91 -3.44 7.81
CA ARG A 318 -14.97 -4.24 9.04
C ARG A 318 -14.73 -5.71 8.69
N PRO A 319 -13.90 -6.43 9.46
CA PRO A 319 -13.77 -7.87 9.32
C PRO A 319 -15.17 -8.54 9.44
N ALA A 320 -15.43 -9.55 8.62
CA ALA A 320 -16.66 -10.31 8.72
C ALA A 320 -16.72 -11.14 10.02
N VAL A 321 -15.55 -11.56 10.50
CA VAL A 321 -15.39 -12.28 11.77
C VAL A 321 -14.69 -11.36 12.78
N ALA A 322 -15.39 -11.02 13.84
CA ALA A 322 -14.90 -10.16 14.92
C ALA A 322 -15.47 -10.64 16.27
N ASP A 323 -14.84 -10.19 17.35
CA ASP A 323 -15.36 -10.44 18.70
C ASP A 323 -16.68 -9.69 18.92
N ALA A 324 -17.67 -10.38 19.48
CA ALA A 324 -18.88 -9.74 19.96
C ALA A 324 -18.55 -8.82 21.16
N PRO A 325 -19.32 -7.73 21.40
CA PRO A 325 -19.05 -6.82 22.51
C PRO A 325 -18.99 -7.49 23.90
N ASN A 326 -19.68 -8.61 24.06
CA ASN A 326 -19.78 -9.42 25.28
C ASN A 326 -19.12 -10.79 25.11
N ALA A 327 -18.14 -10.93 24.20
CA ALA A 327 -17.43 -12.19 23.96
C ALA A 327 -16.68 -12.67 25.22
N VAL A 328 -16.82 -13.96 25.52
CA VAL A 328 -16.29 -14.62 26.70
C VAL A 328 -14.95 -15.29 26.36
N SER A 329 -13.98 -15.22 27.27
CA SER A 329 -12.75 -16.02 27.20
C SER A 329 -12.96 -17.37 27.87
N LEU A 330 -12.52 -18.44 27.22
CA LEU A 330 -12.50 -19.77 27.82
C LEU A 330 -11.33 -19.88 28.79
N THR A 331 -11.60 -20.28 30.03
CA THR A 331 -10.56 -20.52 31.06
C THR A 331 -9.96 -21.93 30.96
N SER A 332 -10.76 -22.90 30.52
CA SER A 332 -10.35 -24.27 30.23
C SER A 332 -11.14 -24.78 29.04
N VAL A 333 -10.52 -25.55 28.17
CA VAL A 333 -11.14 -26.16 27.00
C VAL A 333 -11.00 -27.67 27.10
N ARG A 334 -12.14 -28.39 27.06
CA ARG A 334 -12.16 -29.85 26.98
C ARG A 334 -12.13 -30.34 25.54
N GLY A 335 -12.68 -29.54 24.61
CA GLY A 335 -12.65 -29.79 23.18
C GLY A 335 -13.89 -30.52 22.63
N ALA A 336 -15.03 -30.53 23.33
CA ALA A 336 -16.27 -31.08 22.77
C ALA A 336 -16.84 -30.11 21.70
N LEU A 337 -17.01 -30.59 20.47
CA LEU A 337 -17.54 -29.79 19.36
C LEU A 337 -18.93 -30.27 18.96
N ARG A 338 -19.82 -29.33 18.68
CA ARG A 338 -21.17 -29.62 18.17
C ARG A 338 -21.53 -28.69 17.04
N PHE A 339 -22.00 -29.26 15.93
CA PHE A 339 -22.57 -28.58 14.78
C PHE A 339 -24.08 -28.82 14.81
N GLU A 340 -24.87 -27.76 14.66
CA GLU A 340 -26.34 -27.82 14.67
C GLU A 340 -26.88 -27.12 13.42
N ASN A 341 -27.37 -27.90 12.48
CA ASN A 341 -27.96 -27.47 11.20
C ASN A 341 -27.09 -26.43 10.48
N VAL A 342 -25.79 -26.71 10.40
CA VAL A 342 -24.80 -25.76 9.84
C VAL A 342 -24.88 -25.76 8.32
N GLY A 343 -25.08 -24.55 7.77
CA GLY A 343 -25.05 -24.28 6.35
C GLY A 343 -23.98 -23.21 6.00
N VAL A 344 -23.31 -23.40 4.87
CA VAL A 344 -22.30 -22.46 4.34
C VAL A 344 -22.48 -22.32 2.84
N ARG A 345 -22.60 -21.07 2.35
CA ARG A 345 -22.71 -20.76 0.92
C ARG A 345 -21.43 -20.15 0.37
N ASN A 346 -21.00 -20.63 -0.78
CA ASN A 346 -19.95 -20.00 -1.57
C ASN A 346 -20.55 -19.56 -2.91
N GLU A 347 -20.49 -18.26 -3.23
CA GLU A 347 -21.00 -17.69 -4.48
C GLU A 347 -22.45 -18.13 -4.80
N GLY A 348 -23.29 -18.18 -3.75
CA GLY A 348 -24.71 -18.55 -3.86
C GLY A 348 -25.01 -20.04 -3.89
N ARG A 349 -24.00 -20.92 -3.93
CA ARG A 349 -24.15 -22.39 -3.86
C ARG A 349 -23.79 -22.89 -2.48
N TRP A 350 -24.50 -23.94 -2.02
CA TRP A 350 -24.15 -24.60 -0.78
C TRP A 350 -22.81 -25.31 -0.89
N ALA A 351 -21.88 -24.97 0.00
CA ALA A 351 -20.64 -25.70 0.22
C ALA A 351 -20.78 -26.69 1.39
N LEU A 352 -21.67 -26.39 2.33
CA LEU A 352 -22.16 -27.28 3.40
C LEU A 352 -23.65 -26.98 3.59
N HIS A 353 -24.47 -28.01 3.79
CA HIS A 353 -25.91 -27.87 4.00
C HIS A 353 -26.41 -28.84 5.07
N GLU A 354 -27.14 -28.33 6.06
CA GLU A 354 -27.78 -29.10 7.15
C GLU A 354 -26.79 -30.01 7.92
N ILE A 355 -25.53 -29.59 8.10
CA ILE A 355 -24.55 -30.40 8.82
C ILE A 355 -24.86 -30.38 10.32
N SER A 356 -25.15 -31.58 10.89
CA SER A 356 -25.33 -31.78 12.31
C SER A 356 -24.42 -32.90 12.81
N LEU A 357 -23.48 -32.56 13.70
CA LEU A 357 -22.44 -33.46 14.19
C LEU A 357 -22.21 -33.23 15.68
N ASN A 358 -21.89 -34.28 16.40
CA ASN A 358 -21.47 -34.21 17.80
C ASN A 358 -20.15 -34.96 17.96
N ILE A 359 -19.08 -34.23 18.34
CA ILE A 359 -17.71 -34.73 18.48
C ILE A 359 -17.36 -34.65 19.96
N PRO A 360 -17.26 -35.77 20.66
CA PRO A 360 -16.87 -35.77 22.08
C PRO A 360 -15.47 -35.21 22.31
N ALA A 361 -15.26 -34.67 23.50
CA ALA A 361 -13.92 -34.21 23.90
C ALA A 361 -12.93 -35.38 23.86
N GLY A 362 -11.73 -35.12 23.31
CA GLY A 362 -10.65 -36.10 23.19
C GLY A 362 -10.84 -37.12 22.06
N SER A 363 -11.94 -37.10 21.30
CA SER A 363 -12.18 -38.04 20.20
C SER A 363 -11.56 -37.55 18.87
N THR A 364 -11.37 -38.49 17.95
CA THR A 364 -10.88 -38.26 16.60
C THR A 364 -12.02 -38.40 15.59
N LEU A 365 -12.26 -37.31 14.81
CA LEU A 365 -13.18 -37.32 13.67
C LEU A 365 -12.38 -37.43 12.38
N GLY A 366 -12.57 -38.49 11.61
CA GLY A 366 -12.14 -38.62 10.23
C GLY A 366 -13.12 -38.00 9.25
N ILE A 367 -12.66 -37.20 8.31
CA ILE A 367 -13.49 -36.53 7.31
C ILE A 367 -12.96 -36.89 5.92
N VAL A 368 -13.78 -37.58 5.15
CA VAL A 368 -13.49 -38.01 3.77
C VAL A 368 -14.52 -37.46 2.79
N GLY A 369 -14.23 -37.48 1.51
CA GLY A 369 -15.15 -37.02 0.46
C GLY A 369 -14.43 -36.50 -0.78
N ALA A 370 -15.17 -36.24 -1.84
CA ALA A 370 -14.63 -35.74 -3.08
C ALA A 370 -13.94 -34.36 -2.95
N THR A 371 -13.10 -34.01 -3.91
CA THR A 371 -12.53 -32.64 -3.97
C THR A 371 -13.69 -31.66 -4.19
N GLY A 372 -13.74 -30.59 -3.39
CA GLY A 372 -14.83 -29.62 -3.44
C GLY A 372 -16.02 -29.91 -2.51
N ALA A 373 -16.11 -31.07 -1.85
CA ALA A 373 -17.23 -31.46 -0.96
C ALA A 373 -17.31 -30.65 0.36
N GLY A 374 -16.53 -29.60 0.56
CA GLY A 374 -16.64 -28.72 1.74
C GLY A 374 -15.77 -29.11 2.94
N LYS A 375 -14.88 -30.10 2.84
CA LYS A 375 -14.04 -30.58 3.96
C LYS A 375 -13.24 -29.47 4.65
N SER A 376 -12.48 -28.69 3.90
CA SER A 376 -11.70 -27.54 4.42
C SER A 376 -12.62 -26.43 4.95
N THR A 377 -13.82 -26.28 4.39
CA THR A 377 -14.83 -25.34 4.88
C THR A 377 -15.30 -25.73 6.28
N LEU A 378 -15.54 -27.02 6.53
CA LEU A 378 -15.93 -27.53 7.83
C LEU A 378 -14.86 -27.25 8.91
N LEU A 379 -13.58 -27.53 8.61
CA LEU A 379 -12.47 -27.21 9.53
C LEU A 379 -12.35 -25.69 9.74
N GLY A 380 -12.55 -24.90 8.69
CA GLY A 380 -12.50 -23.44 8.75
C GLY A 380 -13.55 -22.82 9.67
N LEU A 381 -14.70 -23.46 9.85
CA LEU A 381 -15.73 -23.06 10.82
C LEU A 381 -15.23 -23.25 12.26
N VAL A 382 -14.55 -24.37 12.57
CA VAL A 382 -13.99 -24.63 13.91
C VAL A 382 -12.93 -23.62 14.27
N ALA A 383 -12.03 -23.29 13.32
CA ALA A 383 -11.03 -22.25 13.49
C ALA A 383 -11.61 -20.82 13.44
N ARG A 384 -12.91 -20.71 13.21
CA ARG A 384 -13.62 -19.45 13.02
C ARG A 384 -12.86 -18.53 12.05
N VAL A 385 -12.46 -19.10 10.90
CA VAL A 385 -11.95 -18.34 9.74
C VAL A 385 -13.12 -17.66 9.02
N ARG A 386 -14.29 -18.25 9.11
CA ARG A 386 -15.59 -17.68 8.76
C ARG A 386 -16.68 -18.18 9.72
N ASP A 387 -17.75 -17.41 9.86
CA ASP A 387 -18.96 -17.87 10.57
C ASP A 387 -19.89 -18.62 9.59
N PRO A 388 -20.73 -19.56 10.06
CA PRO A 388 -21.71 -20.22 9.22
C PRO A 388 -22.83 -19.25 8.79
N ASP A 389 -23.40 -19.47 7.59
CA ASP A 389 -24.53 -18.69 7.08
C ASP A 389 -25.83 -19.12 7.76
N GLU A 390 -25.97 -20.44 8.11
CA GLU A 390 -27.09 -21.01 8.84
C GLU A 390 -26.59 -21.93 9.97
N GLY A 391 -27.37 -22.06 11.03
CA GLY A 391 -27.04 -22.89 12.17
C GLY A 391 -25.94 -22.30 13.09
N ARG A 392 -25.35 -23.17 13.89
CA ARG A 392 -24.28 -22.78 14.82
C ARG A 392 -23.27 -23.90 15.04
N VAL A 393 -22.03 -23.47 15.39
CA VAL A 393 -20.99 -24.37 15.88
C VAL A 393 -20.68 -23.98 17.32
N SER A 394 -20.61 -24.95 18.22
CA SER A 394 -20.29 -24.71 19.61
C SER A 394 -19.11 -25.55 20.08
N LEU A 395 -18.32 -24.98 21.01
CA LEU A 395 -17.22 -25.60 21.70
C LEU A 395 -17.53 -25.64 23.20
N ASP A 396 -17.52 -26.81 23.79
CA ASP A 396 -17.87 -27.06 25.20
C ASP A 396 -19.20 -26.39 25.63
N GLY A 397 -20.17 -26.39 24.73
CA GLY A 397 -21.52 -25.82 24.93
C GLY A 397 -21.63 -24.32 24.63
N HIS A 398 -20.53 -23.61 24.30
CA HIS A 398 -20.56 -22.20 23.94
C HIS A 398 -20.53 -22.02 22.42
N ASP A 399 -21.45 -21.20 21.87
CA ASP A 399 -21.41 -20.82 20.45
C ASP A 399 -20.06 -20.12 20.17
N LEU A 400 -19.36 -20.52 19.09
CA LEU A 400 -18.06 -19.94 18.74
C LEU A 400 -18.13 -18.42 18.53
N ARG A 401 -19.28 -17.89 18.11
CA ARG A 401 -19.51 -16.44 17.90
C ARG A 401 -19.54 -15.67 19.22
N ALA A 402 -19.84 -16.33 20.34
CA ALA A 402 -19.82 -15.74 21.68
C ALA A 402 -18.44 -15.80 22.36
N LEU A 403 -17.46 -16.45 21.74
CA LEU A 403 -16.12 -16.61 22.28
C LEU A 403 -15.17 -15.52 21.73
N ARG A 404 -14.22 -15.09 22.55
CA ARG A 404 -13.11 -14.27 22.07
C ARG A 404 -12.23 -15.06 21.11
N LEU A 405 -11.96 -14.50 19.94
CA LEU A 405 -11.15 -15.15 18.89
C LEU A 405 -9.76 -15.55 19.39
N GLU A 406 -9.15 -14.70 20.20
CA GLU A 406 -7.83 -15.00 20.80
C GLU A 406 -7.90 -16.25 21.68
N SER A 407 -8.88 -16.34 22.55
CA SER A 407 -9.07 -17.50 23.45
C SER A 407 -9.34 -18.79 22.67
N LEU A 408 -10.25 -18.72 21.68
CA LEU A 408 -10.56 -19.86 20.80
C LEU A 408 -9.31 -20.32 20.04
N ARG A 409 -8.60 -19.37 19.36
CA ARG A 409 -7.45 -19.70 18.53
C ARG A 409 -6.21 -20.12 19.32
N ARG A 410 -6.13 -19.78 20.60
CA ARG A 410 -5.11 -20.34 21.50
C ARG A 410 -5.34 -21.81 21.81
N SER A 411 -6.58 -22.25 21.92
CA SER A 411 -6.93 -23.63 22.25
C SER A 411 -6.83 -24.59 21.06
N LEU A 412 -6.63 -24.08 19.85
CA LEU A 412 -6.58 -24.89 18.63
C LEU A 412 -5.26 -24.72 17.85
N ALA A 413 -4.92 -25.74 17.08
CA ALA A 413 -3.94 -25.65 16.01
C ALA A 413 -4.54 -26.17 14.71
N TYR A 414 -4.24 -25.46 13.62
CA TYR A 414 -4.74 -25.77 12.28
C TYR A 414 -3.57 -25.93 11.31
N VAL A 415 -3.49 -27.09 10.69
CA VAL A 415 -2.55 -27.40 9.61
C VAL A 415 -3.33 -27.40 8.30
N PRO A 416 -3.22 -26.35 7.47
CA PRO A 416 -3.94 -26.25 6.21
C PRO A 416 -3.32 -27.17 5.14
N GLN A 417 -4.10 -27.49 4.12
CA GLN A 417 -3.68 -28.29 2.96
C GLN A 417 -2.46 -27.69 2.25
N GLU A 418 -2.50 -26.38 1.98
CA GLU A 418 -1.31 -25.65 1.49
C GLU A 418 -0.51 -25.12 2.68
N THR A 419 0.63 -25.75 2.92
CA THR A 419 1.53 -25.40 4.03
C THR A 419 2.32 -24.15 3.70
N LEU A 420 2.15 -23.09 4.47
CA LEU A 420 2.94 -21.87 4.39
C LEU A 420 4.02 -21.86 5.49
N LEU A 421 5.27 -21.66 5.07
CA LEU A 421 6.40 -21.39 5.96
C LEU A 421 6.92 -19.97 5.71
N PHE A 422 7.31 -19.31 6.80
CA PHE A 422 7.90 -17.98 6.75
C PHE A 422 9.40 -18.06 6.44
N SER A 423 9.96 -17.01 5.84
CA SER A 423 11.40 -16.91 5.56
C SER A 423 12.19 -16.61 6.83
N MET A 424 12.26 -17.61 7.72
CA MET A 424 12.98 -17.59 8.99
C MET A 424 13.51 -18.99 9.31
N SER A 425 14.19 -19.20 10.45
CA SER A 425 14.71 -20.51 10.79
C SER A 425 13.60 -21.57 10.92
N LEU A 426 13.95 -22.83 10.77
CA LEU A 426 13.03 -23.95 10.98
C LEU A 426 12.49 -23.94 12.42
N ARG A 427 13.34 -23.65 13.41
CA ARG A 427 12.97 -23.48 14.81
C ARG A 427 11.92 -22.37 14.98
N ASP A 428 12.16 -21.19 14.42
CA ASP A 428 11.22 -20.06 14.51
C ASP A 428 9.89 -20.36 13.81
N ASN A 429 9.94 -21.12 12.72
CA ASN A 429 8.72 -21.62 12.08
C ASN A 429 7.92 -22.55 12.98
N ILE A 430 8.58 -23.45 13.73
CA ILE A 430 7.92 -24.38 14.67
C ILE A 430 7.36 -23.63 15.89
N THR A 431 8.12 -22.68 16.43
CA THR A 431 7.71 -21.90 17.61
C THR A 431 6.80 -20.71 17.28
N PHE A 432 6.37 -20.58 16.02
CA PHE A 432 5.53 -19.48 15.56
C PHE A 432 4.24 -19.35 16.40
N GLY A 433 4.08 -18.18 17.04
CA GLY A 433 2.95 -17.88 17.92
C GLY A 433 3.10 -18.39 19.36
N VAL A 434 4.24 -19.00 19.72
CA VAL A 434 4.57 -19.41 21.10
C VAL A 434 6.00 -18.97 21.42
N PRO A 435 6.24 -17.68 21.69
CA PRO A 435 7.57 -17.18 22.02
C PRO A 435 8.07 -17.78 23.34
N GLY A 436 9.37 -18.11 23.39
CA GLY A 436 10.01 -18.65 24.60
C GLY A 436 9.72 -20.13 24.89
N LEU A 437 9.25 -20.88 23.88
CA LEU A 437 9.04 -22.32 24.05
C LEU A 437 10.36 -23.05 24.41
N PRO A 438 10.40 -23.87 25.49
CA PRO A 438 11.58 -24.65 25.85
C PRO A 438 12.03 -25.60 24.74
N ASP A 439 13.35 -25.83 24.63
CA ASP A 439 13.91 -26.65 23.57
C ASP A 439 13.39 -28.10 23.63
N GLU A 440 13.16 -28.64 24.84
CA GLU A 440 12.60 -29.99 25.03
C GLU A 440 11.24 -30.14 24.35
N ARG A 441 10.39 -29.09 24.42
CA ARG A 441 9.08 -29.11 23.77
C ARG A 441 9.20 -28.95 22.26
N VAL A 442 10.19 -28.20 21.79
CA VAL A 442 10.46 -28.09 20.34
C VAL A 442 10.90 -29.44 19.80
N HIS A 443 11.83 -30.11 20.48
CA HIS A 443 12.31 -31.46 20.10
C HIS A 443 11.19 -32.50 20.16
N ALA A 444 10.36 -32.50 21.20
CA ALA A 444 9.21 -33.40 21.30
C ALA A 444 8.22 -33.22 20.12
N ALA A 445 7.95 -31.96 19.73
CA ALA A 445 7.08 -31.67 18.57
C ALA A 445 7.73 -32.09 17.23
N VAL A 446 9.03 -31.90 17.07
CA VAL A 446 9.85 -32.34 15.94
C VAL A 446 9.81 -33.88 15.81
N ASP A 447 10.00 -34.59 16.90
CA ASP A 447 9.97 -36.05 16.92
C ASP A 447 8.58 -36.62 16.64
N ALA A 448 7.54 -36.05 17.26
CA ALA A 448 6.15 -36.43 17.00
C ALA A 448 5.73 -36.22 15.53
N ALA A 449 6.23 -35.17 14.88
CA ALA A 449 6.03 -34.93 13.46
C ALA A 449 6.99 -35.69 12.54
N ARG A 450 7.88 -36.56 13.08
CA ARG A 450 8.92 -37.29 12.32
C ARG A 450 9.86 -36.37 11.52
N LEU A 451 9.98 -35.12 11.90
CA LEU A 451 10.88 -34.15 11.27
C LEU A 451 12.35 -34.38 11.67
N SER A 452 12.61 -35.03 12.81
CA SER A 452 13.94 -35.43 13.25
C SER A 452 14.70 -36.27 12.23
N ASN A 453 13.99 -37.07 11.42
CA ASN A 453 14.58 -37.86 10.32
C ASN A 453 15.18 -36.99 9.19
N ASP A 454 14.74 -35.76 9.06
CA ASP A 454 15.21 -34.83 8.02
C ASP A 454 16.36 -33.92 8.51
N LEU A 455 16.48 -33.69 9.83
CA LEU A 455 17.45 -32.75 10.37
C LEU A 455 18.90 -33.03 9.96
N PRO A 456 19.36 -34.30 9.87
CA PRO A 456 20.71 -34.59 9.38
C PRO A 456 20.99 -34.16 7.94
N GLN A 457 19.95 -33.99 7.13
CA GLN A 457 20.05 -33.58 5.73
C GLN A 457 20.03 -32.05 5.56
N LEU A 458 19.71 -31.31 6.63
CA LEU A 458 19.64 -29.86 6.63
C LEU A 458 20.97 -29.27 7.11
N PRO A 459 21.55 -28.27 6.40
CA PRO A 459 22.90 -27.76 6.66
C PRO A 459 23.14 -27.29 8.10
N GLN A 460 22.10 -26.78 8.78
CA GLN A 460 22.18 -26.23 10.13
C GLN A 460 21.07 -26.81 11.04
N GLY A 461 20.52 -27.99 10.70
CA GLY A 461 19.43 -28.60 11.46
C GLY A 461 18.25 -27.63 11.67
N LEU A 462 17.83 -27.44 12.93
CA LEU A 462 16.74 -26.50 13.28
C LEU A 462 17.05 -25.03 13.02
N ALA A 463 18.33 -24.64 12.92
CA ALA A 463 18.73 -23.27 12.60
C ALA A 463 18.71 -22.98 11.10
N THR A 464 18.46 -23.97 10.24
CA THR A 464 18.37 -23.81 8.79
C THR A 464 17.29 -22.79 8.46
N VAL A 465 17.66 -21.73 7.70
CA VAL A 465 16.72 -20.71 7.23
C VAL A 465 15.92 -21.26 6.07
N VAL A 466 14.59 -21.20 6.19
CA VAL A 466 13.65 -21.63 5.17
C VAL A 466 13.44 -20.48 4.19
N GLY A 467 13.64 -20.71 2.89
CA GLY A 467 13.40 -19.71 1.85
C GLY A 467 11.92 -19.31 1.73
N GLU A 468 11.64 -18.36 0.84
CA GLU A 468 10.27 -17.90 0.60
C GLU A 468 9.32 -19.08 0.35
N ARG A 469 8.21 -19.11 1.09
CA ARG A 469 7.20 -20.19 1.04
C ARG A 469 7.76 -21.61 1.21
N GLY A 470 8.93 -21.76 1.84
CA GLY A 470 9.53 -23.08 2.04
C GLY A 470 10.26 -23.64 0.82
N ALA A 471 10.73 -22.79 -0.11
CA ALA A 471 11.35 -23.22 -1.37
C ALA A 471 12.58 -24.13 -1.19
N THR A 472 13.26 -24.06 -0.06
CA THR A 472 14.44 -24.89 0.27
C THR A 472 14.09 -26.27 0.80
N LEU A 473 12.83 -26.54 1.14
CA LEU A 473 12.36 -27.78 1.71
C LEU A 473 11.56 -28.62 0.72
N SER A 474 11.61 -29.94 0.83
CA SER A 474 10.72 -30.83 0.12
C SER A 474 9.25 -30.67 0.56
N GLY A 475 8.28 -31.16 -0.21
CA GLY A 475 6.87 -31.13 0.15
C GLY A 475 6.59 -31.79 1.51
N GLY A 476 7.16 -32.96 1.73
CA GLY A 476 7.03 -33.71 2.98
C GLY A 476 7.67 -32.98 4.17
N GLN A 477 8.85 -32.38 3.98
CA GLN A 477 9.51 -31.57 5.02
C GLN A 477 8.68 -30.36 5.41
N ARG A 478 8.08 -29.67 4.43
CA ARG A 478 7.15 -28.55 4.71
C ARG A 478 5.95 -29.01 5.55
N GLN A 479 5.30 -30.11 5.15
CA GLN A 479 4.14 -30.63 5.91
C GLN A 479 4.53 -31.06 7.32
N ARG A 480 5.64 -31.80 7.50
CA ARG A 480 6.13 -32.19 8.83
C ARG A 480 6.48 -30.98 9.70
N THR A 481 7.07 -29.94 9.13
CA THR A 481 7.30 -28.67 9.84
C THR A 481 6.02 -28.02 10.32
N ALA A 482 4.96 -28.01 9.48
CA ALA A 482 3.67 -27.46 9.90
C ALA A 482 2.97 -28.29 10.97
N ILE A 483 3.12 -29.61 10.92
CA ILE A 483 2.61 -30.50 11.97
C ILE A 483 3.39 -30.26 13.27
N ALA A 484 4.73 -30.16 13.22
CA ALA A 484 5.56 -29.81 14.38
C ALA A 484 5.13 -28.46 14.99
N ARG A 485 4.90 -27.43 14.16
CA ARG A 485 4.35 -26.11 14.58
C ARG A 485 3.02 -26.27 15.31
N ALA A 486 2.12 -27.09 14.80
CA ALA A 486 0.82 -27.33 15.41
C ALA A 486 0.95 -28.02 16.77
N LEU A 487 1.80 -29.05 16.87
CA LEU A 487 2.02 -29.81 18.10
C LEU A 487 2.77 -29.00 19.17
N ALA A 488 3.72 -28.16 18.76
CA ALA A 488 4.48 -27.29 19.66
C ALA A 488 3.58 -26.36 20.49
N ARG A 489 2.42 -25.99 19.98
CA ARG A 489 1.40 -25.15 20.65
C ARG A 489 0.64 -25.88 21.77
N ASP A 490 0.71 -27.22 21.85
CA ASP A 490 -0.05 -28.04 22.78
C ASP A 490 -1.57 -27.76 22.74
N PRO A 491 -2.19 -27.88 21.57
CA PRO A 491 -3.59 -27.50 21.40
C PRO A 491 -4.54 -28.53 22.00
N GLN A 492 -5.73 -28.08 22.47
CA GLN A 492 -6.85 -28.98 22.83
C GLN A 492 -7.60 -29.49 21.60
N LEU A 493 -7.57 -28.71 20.53
CA LEU A 493 -8.20 -29.02 19.23
C LEU A 493 -7.12 -29.05 18.15
N LEU A 494 -6.93 -30.19 17.48
CA LEU A 494 -5.99 -30.33 16.37
C LEU A 494 -6.76 -30.55 15.07
N LEU A 495 -6.62 -29.60 14.13
CA LEU A 495 -7.26 -29.61 12.83
C LEU A 495 -6.22 -29.89 11.75
N LEU A 496 -6.35 -31.03 11.07
CA LEU A 496 -5.44 -31.47 10.01
C LEU A 496 -6.20 -31.53 8.68
N ASP A 497 -5.92 -30.59 7.78
CA ASP A 497 -6.56 -30.50 6.46
C ASP A 497 -5.63 -31.08 5.38
N ASP A 498 -5.79 -32.37 5.08
CA ASP A 498 -4.96 -33.13 4.13
C ASP A 498 -3.43 -32.97 4.39
N ALA A 499 -3.07 -32.79 5.67
CA ALA A 499 -1.76 -32.40 6.13
C ALA A 499 -0.66 -33.45 5.89
N LEU A 500 -1.04 -34.66 5.47
CA LEU A 500 -0.14 -35.81 5.21
C LEU A 500 -0.07 -36.19 3.72
N SER A 501 -0.66 -35.41 2.83
CA SER A 501 -0.76 -35.74 1.39
C SER A 501 0.61 -35.85 0.67
N SER A 502 1.59 -35.03 1.08
CA SER A 502 2.95 -35.04 0.51
C SER A 502 3.95 -35.86 1.31
N VAL A 503 3.50 -36.52 2.41
CA VAL A 503 4.31 -37.43 3.22
C VAL A 503 4.12 -38.85 2.67
N ASP A 504 5.20 -39.65 2.68
CA ASP A 504 5.13 -41.06 2.30
C ASP A 504 4.24 -41.84 3.27
N ALA A 505 3.71 -42.99 2.82
CA ALA A 505 2.68 -43.74 3.56
C ALA A 505 3.20 -44.28 4.90
N SER A 506 4.48 -44.69 5.00
CA SER A 506 5.07 -45.24 6.22
C SER A 506 5.24 -44.12 7.27
N THR A 507 5.84 -43.00 6.89
CA THR A 507 5.99 -41.85 7.78
C THR A 507 4.64 -41.24 8.19
N ALA A 508 3.65 -41.21 7.29
CA ALA A 508 2.31 -40.75 7.62
C ALA A 508 1.63 -41.66 8.67
N ALA A 509 1.79 -42.99 8.55
CA ALA A 509 1.29 -43.94 9.54
C ALA A 509 1.97 -43.76 10.93
N GLU A 510 3.29 -43.53 10.95
CA GLU A 510 4.02 -43.25 12.17
C GLU A 510 3.60 -41.95 12.86
N ILE A 511 3.33 -40.89 12.09
CA ILE A 511 2.80 -39.61 12.63
C ILE A 511 1.43 -39.87 13.26
N ILE A 512 0.53 -40.54 12.58
CA ILE A 512 -0.81 -40.88 13.10
C ILE A 512 -0.71 -41.71 14.38
N ALA A 513 0.16 -42.73 14.39
CA ALA A 513 0.37 -43.55 15.55
C ALA A 513 0.93 -42.72 16.74
N SER A 514 1.88 -41.82 16.48
CA SER A 514 2.41 -40.88 17.48
C SER A 514 1.30 -39.98 18.05
N LEU A 515 0.41 -39.47 17.20
CA LEU A 515 -0.75 -38.67 17.62
C LEU A 515 -1.77 -39.49 18.43
N ALA A 516 -1.93 -40.77 18.14
CA ALA A 516 -2.86 -41.67 18.86
C ALA A 516 -2.34 -42.05 20.25
N THR A 517 -1.02 -42.17 20.42
CA THR A 517 -0.36 -42.52 21.71
C THR A 517 -0.14 -41.30 22.60
N ASP A 518 -0.43 -40.10 22.14
CA ASP A 518 -0.34 -38.88 22.95
C ASP A 518 -1.30 -38.97 24.15
N THR A 519 -0.75 -38.89 25.35
CA THR A 519 -1.50 -38.99 26.62
C THR A 519 -2.41 -37.80 26.89
N ALA A 520 -2.27 -36.70 26.16
CA ALA A 520 -3.13 -35.54 26.26
C ALA A 520 -4.49 -35.79 25.53
N PRO A 521 -5.63 -35.65 26.20
CA PRO A 521 -6.96 -35.88 25.60
C PRO A 521 -7.29 -34.76 24.62
N ARG A 522 -6.75 -34.82 23.40
CA ARG A 522 -7.00 -33.81 22.34
C ARG A 522 -8.12 -34.25 21.41
N THR A 523 -9.00 -33.35 21.10
CA THR A 523 -9.99 -33.57 20.03
C THR A 523 -9.30 -33.31 18.67
N ARG A 524 -9.39 -34.28 17.74
CA ARG A 524 -8.73 -34.24 16.45
C ARG A 524 -9.76 -34.29 15.33
N LEU A 525 -9.62 -33.40 14.36
CA LEU A 525 -10.37 -33.44 13.12
C LEU A 525 -9.38 -33.64 11.97
N VAL A 526 -9.46 -34.79 11.31
CA VAL A 526 -8.51 -35.20 10.28
C VAL A 526 -9.21 -35.34 8.95
N VAL A 527 -8.93 -34.41 8.06
CA VAL A 527 -9.33 -34.53 6.65
C VAL A 527 -8.23 -35.29 5.92
N SER A 528 -8.57 -36.32 5.20
CA SER A 528 -7.65 -37.04 4.34
C SER A 528 -8.33 -37.65 3.13
N GLN A 529 -7.60 -37.71 2.02
CA GLN A 529 -7.98 -38.51 0.84
C GLN A 529 -7.54 -39.98 0.98
N ARG A 530 -6.62 -40.26 1.93
CA ARG A 530 -6.11 -41.61 2.20
C ARG A 530 -6.92 -42.24 3.32
N LEU A 531 -7.72 -43.25 3.04
CA LEU A 531 -8.54 -43.95 4.04
C LEU A 531 -7.71 -44.50 5.22
N ALA A 532 -6.48 -44.93 4.95
CA ALA A 532 -5.56 -45.41 5.99
C ALA A 532 -5.29 -44.35 7.09
N SER A 533 -5.37 -43.06 6.78
CA SER A 533 -5.11 -41.98 7.72
C SER A 533 -6.27 -41.70 8.68
N VAL A 534 -7.45 -42.21 8.40
CA VAL A 534 -8.69 -42.00 9.20
C VAL A 534 -9.33 -43.30 9.67
N ARG A 535 -8.74 -44.45 9.33
CA ARG A 535 -9.28 -45.78 9.64
C ARG A 535 -9.53 -45.98 11.13
N ASP A 536 -8.62 -45.50 11.96
CA ASP A 536 -8.65 -45.70 13.39
C ASP A 536 -9.29 -44.50 14.14
N ALA A 537 -10.05 -43.65 13.42
CA ALA A 537 -10.80 -42.53 14.00
C ALA A 537 -12.06 -43.07 14.73
N ASP A 538 -12.44 -42.43 15.86
CA ASP A 538 -13.64 -42.79 16.64
C ASP A 538 -14.91 -42.61 15.85
N GLN A 539 -14.93 -41.63 14.94
CA GLN A 539 -16.04 -41.35 14.02
C GLN A 539 -15.48 -41.01 12.64
N ILE A 540 -16.15 -41.48 11.60
CA ILE A 540 -15.82 -41.13 10.22
C ILE A 540 -17.09 -40.58 9.55
N ILE A 541 -16.95 -39.40 8.91
CA ILE A 541 -18.00 -38.83 8.10
C ILE A 541 -17.55 -38.75 6.63
N VAL A 542 -18.50 -38.95 5.74
CA VAL A 542 -18.36 -38.81 4.30
C VAL A 542 -19.11 -37.55 3.90
N LEU A 543 -18.42 -36.55 3.37
CA LEU A 543 -19.05 -35.38 2.76
C LEU A 543 -19.24 -35.65 1.27
N ASP A 544 -20.49 -35.61 0.84
CA ASP A 544 -20.89 -35.71 -0.55
C ASP A 544 -21.18 -34.32 -1.13
N ALA A 545 -20.93 -34.12 -2.45
CA ALA A 545 -20.98 -32.81 -3.08
C ALA A 545 -22.39 -32.39 -3.50
#